data_64fba575d3ecd8829ba6ea4640fddae6
#
_entry.id   64fba575d3ecd8829ba6ea4640fddae6
#
_cell.length_a   1.000
_cell.length_b   1.000
_cell.length_c   1.000
_cell.angle_alpha   90.00
_cell.angle_beta   90.00
_cell.angle_gamma   90.00
#
_symmetry.space_group_name_H-M   'P 1'
#
loop_
_entity.id
_entity.type
_entity.pdbx_description
1 polymer ?
#
loop_
_entity_poly.entity_id
_entity_poly.type
_entity_poly.pdbx_seq_one_letter_code
_entity_poly.pdbx_strand_id
1 'polypeptide(L)'
;MHSVEGVEVRKPDLPSAKPEIMLDTEQTVLTEEFRFPSGQKTLSARLYSPLTSPEIVVVLNSATGVPRDYYRHFARWLAAEQGMACLTYDYRDYGHSLTGRLKDSRATMADWALIDMPAARAEMRRRFPDSQHWTIGHSIGAMLGPVQPDIDLIDRMICVCSGLVTVSDHPWPYRGLAGLFWYGHAPLLARALGYLPGKAIGFGSDLPASVYWQWRKWCTAPLNYVPEIGHELPAAQWKDSGTPVDLFTFEDDQMVPPDAVWRLADLYGPDANRHLLSPADFGLPEVGHIGAFARRNAAVWPRLIA
;
A
#
# COMPACT_ATOMS: atom_id res chain seq x y z
N MET A 1 -19.65 52.84 25.04
CA MET A 1 -18.35 52.25 25.22
C MET A 1 -18.52 50.88 25.84
N HIS A 2 -18.57 49.83 25.02
CA HIS A 2 -18.51 48.44 25.48
C HIS A 2 -17.30 47.80 24.79
N SER A 3 -16.29 47.49 25.59
CA SER A 3 -15.09 46.78 25.20
C SER A 3 -15.44 45.33 24.94
N VAL A 4 -15.07 44.83 23.73
CA VAL A 4 -15.16 43.40 23.36
C VAL A 4 -13.86 42.73 23.81
N GLU A 5 -13.96 41.86 24.78
CA GLU A 5 -12.83 41.00 25.23
C GLU A 5 -12.47 39.99 24.14
N GLY A 6 -11.16 39.92 23.84
CA GLY A 6 -10.61 39.01 22.84
C GLY A 6 -10.64 37.58 23.34
N VAL A 7 -11.24 36.71 22.55
CA VAL A 7 -11.17 35.25 22.73
C VAL A 7 -9.82 34.76 22.21
N GLU A 8 -8.94 34.38 23.13
CA GLU A 8 -7.65 33.75 22.85
C GLU A 8 -7.87 32.30 22.40
N VAL A 9 -7.69 32.04 21.09
CA VAL A 9 -7.79 30.68 20.52
C VAL A 9 -6.51 29.92 20.92
N ARG A 10 -6.59 29.06 21.94
CA ARG A 10 -5.52 28.10 22.26
C ARG A 10 -5.30 27.15 21.08
N LYS A 11 -4.09 27.17 20.54
CA LYS A 11 -3.59 26.13 19.64
C LYS A 11 -3.52 24.81 20.40
N PRO A 12 -4.00 23.69 19.82
CA PRO A 12 -3.84 22.40 20.46
C PRO A 12 -2.34 22.03 20.55
N ASP A 13 -1.88 21.77 21.77
CA ASP A 13 -0.56 21.21 22.04
C ASP A 13 -0.48 19.80 21.42
N LEU A 14 0.22 19.69 20.28
CA LEU A 14 0.65 18.43 19.74
C LEU A 14 1.75 17.88 20.65
N PRO A 15 1.63 16.64 21.18
CA PRO A 15 2.70 16.04 21.95
C PRO A 15 3.92 15.84 21.03
N SER A 16 4.97 16.60 21.24
CA SER A 16 6.28 16.41 20.63
C SER A 16 6.95 15.19 21.25
N ALA A 17 6.51 13.99 20.91
CA ALA A 17 7.30 12.79 21.15
C ALA A 17 8.54 12.91 20.23
N LYS A 18 9.73 13.07 20.81
CA LYS A 18 10.98 12.97 20.04
C LYS A 18 11.00 11.60 19.38
N PRO A 19 11.38 11.52 18.08
CA PRO A 19 11.51 10.24 17.40
C PRO A 19 12.54 9.37 18.14
N GLU A 20 12.15 8.15 18.46
CA GLU A 20 13.03 7.16 19.07
C GLU A 20 13.88 6.54 17.95
N ILE A 21 15.14 6.97 17.84
CA ILE A 21 16.11 6.43 16.89
C ILE A 21 16.75 5.20 17.54
N MET A 22 16.42 4.01 17.02
CA MET A 22 17.05 2.77 17.45
C MET A 22 18.17 2.39 16.47
N LEU A 23 19.39 2.24 16.99
CA LEU A 23 20.50 1.59 16.28
C LEU A 23 20.37 0.09 16.49
N ASP A 24 20.27 -0.67 15.40
CA ASP A 24 20.31 -2.14 15.49
C ASP A 24 21.75 -2.66 15.64
N THR A 25 21.90 -3.80 16.31
CA THR A 25 23.17 -4.38 16.73
C THR A 25 24.13 -4.79 15.58
N GLU A 26 23.71 -4.73 14.33
CA GLU A 26 24.59 -4.84 13.13
C GLU A 26 24.94 -3.51 12.47
N GLN A 27 24.61 -2.38 13.08
CA GLN A 27 25.07 -1.00 12.78
C GLN A 27 25.01 -0.54 11.31
N THR A 28 24.22 -1.13 10.44
CA THR A 28 24.16 -0.77 9.01
C THR A 28 22.90 0.01 8.62
N VAL A 29 21.87 0.03 9.46
CA VAL A 29 20.56 0.64 9.15
C VAL A 29 20.06 1.45 10.33
N LEU A 30 19.72 2.70 10.09
CA LEU A 30 18.97 3.55 11.02
C LEU A 30 17.48 3.20 10.91
N THR A 31 16.81 3.04 12.05
CA THR A 31 15.37 2.80 12.09
C THR A 31 14.70 3.86 12.95
N GLU A 32 13.71 4.54 12.39
CA GLU A 32 12.96 5.60 13.06
C GLU A 32 11.47 5.27 13.02
N GLU A 33 10.81 5.23 14.20
CA GLU A 33 9.35 5.17 14.29
C GLU A 33 8.81 6.58 14.52
N PHE A 34 7.80 6.95 13.74
CA PHE A 34 7.17 8.25 13.86
C PHE A 34 5.73 8.24 13.34
N ARG A 35 5.07 9.37 13.47
CA ARG A 35 3.74 9.58 12.90
C ARG A 35 3.76 10.83 12.04
N PHE A 36 3.01 10.79 10.94
CA PHE A 36 2.88 11.93 10.03
C PHE A 36 1.41 12.21 9.69
N PRO A 37 1.05 13.46 9.36
CA PRO A 37 -0.32 13.84 9.04
C PRO A 37 -0.75 13.30 7.67
N SER A 38 -2.02 12.89 7.58
CA SER A 38 -2.71 12.51 6.35
C SER A 38 -4.14 13.03 6.38
N GLY A 39 -4.37 14.20 5.80
CA GLY A 39 -5.62 14.93 5.97
C GLY A 39 -5.94 15.18 7.44
N GLN A 40 -7.10 14.71 7.90
CA GLN A 40 -7.51 14.84 9.32
C GLN A 40 -7.00 13.69 10.22
N LYS A 41 -6.26 12.75 9.67
CA LYS A 41 -5.72 11.59 10.40
C LYS A 41 -4.21 11.70 10.56
N THR A 42 -3.66 10.82 11.40
CA THR A 42 -2.22 10.68 11.60
C THR A 42 -1.85 9.21 11.38
N LEU A 43 -0.89 8.97 10.49
CA LEU A 43 -0.45 7.63 10.15
C LEU A 43 0.80 7.24 10.94
N SER A 44 0.89 5.98 11.32
CA SER A 44 2.05 5.39 11.96
C SER A 44 2.99 4.81 10.92
N ALA A 45 4.25 5.20 10.99
CA ALA A 45 5.29 4.85 10.03
C ALA A 45 6.56 4.35 10.69
N ARG A 46 7.34 3.60 9.91
CA ARG A 46 8.72 3.23 10.23
C ARG A 46 9.58 3.50 9.01
N LEU A 47 10.61 4.31 9.18
CA LEU A 47 11.62 4.62 8.19
C LEU A 47 12.86 3.77 8.45
N TYR A 48 13.35 3.13 7.41
CA TYR A 48 14.63 2.44 7.38
C TYR A 48 15.56 3.22 6.47
N SER A 49 16.71 3.66 6.97
CA SER A 49 17.66 4.48 6.21
C SER A 49 19.07 3.91 6.28
N PRO A 50 19.84 4.01 5.20
CA PRO A 50 21.28 3.77 5.26
C PRO A 50 21.94 4.82 6.18
N LEU A 51 23.20 4.59 6.55
CA LEU A 51 24.00 5.55 7.35
C LEU A 51 24.43 6.77 6.54
N THR A 52 24.42 6.68 5.22
CA THR A 52 24.72 7.78 4.28
C THR A 52 23.43 8.39 3.74
N SER A 53 23.53 9.60 3.17
CA SER A 53 22.37 10.19 2.48
C SER A 53 21.97 9.32 1.29
N PRO A 54 20.66 8.89 1.21
CA PRO A 54 20.20 8.05 0.13
C PRO A 54 19.99 8.85 -1.17
N GLU A 55 20.46 8.33 -2.30
CA GLU A 55 20.12 8.88 -3.62
C GLU A 55 18.68 8.54 -4.03
N ILE A 56 18.17 7.41 -3.55
CA ILE A 56 16.82 6.93 -3.82
C ILE A 56 16.08 6.69 -2.50
N VAL A 57 14.86 7.18 -2.44
CA VAL A 57 13.94 6.90 -1.33
C VAL A 57 12.70 6.19 -1.83
N VAL A 58 12.23 5.24 -1.06
CA VAL A 58 11.10 4.36 -1.41
C VAL A 58 9.95 4.57 -0.44
N VAL A 59 8.76 4.83 -0.95
CA VAL A 59 7.50 4.66 -0.21
C VAL A 59 6.92 3.31 -0.55
N LEU A 60 6.79 2.42 0.45
CA LEU A 60 6.21 1.11 0.27
C LEU A 60 4.76 1.10 0.74
N ASN A 61 3.84 0.96 -0.20
CA ASN A 61 2.41 0.86 0.01
C ASN A 61 1.99 -0.60 0.21
N SER A 62 1.38 -0.90 1.34
CA SER A 62 1.03 -2.26 1.77
C SER A 62 -0.15 -2.86 0.99
N ALA A 63 -0.25 -4.19 0.97
CA ALA A 63 -1.44 -4.91 0.51
C ALA A 63 -2.58 -4.81 1.53
N THR A 64 -3.82 -5.08 1.06
CA THR A 64 -5.00 -5.15 1.92
C THR A 64 -4.83 -6.23 2.99
N GLY A 65 -5.03 -5.85 4.26
CA GLY A 65 -4.92 -6.79 5.38
C GLY A 65 -3.49 -7.14 5.80
N VAL A 66 -2.46 -6.54 5.17
CA VAL A 66 -1.05 -6.78 5.47
C VAL A 66 -0.46 -5.57 6.18
N PRO A 67 -0.09 -5.67 7.48
CA PRO A 67 0.48 -4.55 8.22
C PRO A 67 1.90 -4.21 7.77
N ARG A 68 2.32 -2.97 8.01
CA ARG A 68 3.66 -2.46 7.66
C ARG A 68 4.81 -3.33 8.13
N ASP A 69 4.67 -3.97 9.28
CA ASP A 69 5.73 -4.81 9.87
C ASP A 69 6.05 -6.06 9.04
N TYR A 70 5.13 -6.47 8.17
CA TYR A 70 5.39 -7.56 7.23
C TYR A 70 6.57 -7.24 6.30
N TYR A 71 6.69 -6.00 5.87
CA TYR A 71 7.69 -5.54 4.90
C TYR A 71 9.04 -5.20 5.53
N ARG A 72 9.21 -5.32 6.85
CA ARG A 72 10.42 -4.89 7.58
C ARG A 72 11.72 -5.47 7.03
N HIS A 73 11.72 -6.72 6.60
CA HIS A 73 12.93 -7.38 6.10
C HIS A 73 13.33 -6.86 4.72
N PHE A 74 12.37 -6.63 3.83
CA PHE A 74 12.61 -6.01 2.53
C PHE A 74 13.09 -4.56 2.69
N ALA A 75 12.41 -3.77 3.54
CA ALA A 75 12.79 -2.38 3.79
C ALA A 75 14.21 -2.26 4.39
N ARG A 76 14.59 -3.18 5.31
CA ARG A 76 15.95 -3.25 5.85
C ARG A 76 16.97 -3.63 4.78
N TRP A 77 16.65 -4.58 3.92
CA TRP A 77 17.49 -4.98 2.80
C TRP A 77 17.73 -3.82 1.83
N LEU A 78 16.70 -3.04 1.50
CA LEU A 78 16.86 -1.83 0.69
C LEU A 78 17.85 -0.84 1.33
N ALA A 79 17.74 -0.63 2.65
CA ALA A 79 18.63 0.30 3.34
C ALA A 79 20.05 -0.24 3.51
N ALA A 80 20.19 -1.52 3.87
CA ALA A 80 21.49 -2.13 4.17
C ALA A 80 22.31 -2.45 2.94
N GLU A 81 21.67 -2.97 1.88
CA GLU A 81 22.37 -3.54 0.73
C GLU A 81 22.22 -2.70 -0.54
N GLN A 82 21.16 -1.88 -0.64
CA GLN A 82 20.91 -1.05 -1.82
C GLN A 82 21.15 0.45 -1.56
N GLY A 83 21.42 0.87 -0.32
CA GLY A 83 21.64 2.26 0.03
C GLY A 83 20.38 3.14 -0.13
N MET A 84 19.19 2.54 -0.18
CA MET A 84 17.91 3.24 -0.37
C MET A 84 17.21 3.43 0.98
N ALA A 85 16.67 4.63 1.26
CA ALA A 85 15.75 4.75 2.40
C ALA A 85 14.36 4.21 2.04
N CYS A 86 13.72 3.51 2.97
CA CYS A 86 12.39 2.93 2.76
C CYS A 86 11.43 3.27 3.89
N LEU A 87 10.30 3.90 3.54
CA LEU A 87 9.18 4.14 4.43
C LEU A 87 8.17 3.02 4.33
N THR A 88 7.83 2.41 5.45
CA THR A 88 6.67 1.54 5.61
C THR A 88 5.69 2.19 6.58
N TYR A 89 4.38 2.08 6.32
CA TYR A 89 3.36 2.70 7.15
C TYR A 89 2.04 1.91 7.08
N ASP A 90 1.19 2.11 8.07
CA ASP A 90 -0.17 1.59 8.06
C ASP A 90 -1.14 2.69 7.60
N TYR A 91 -2.09 2.34 6.75
CA TYR A 91 -3.14 3.25 6.29
C TYR A 91 -4.02 3.73 7.45
N ARG A 92 -4.81 4.80 7.23
CA ARG A 92 -5.75 5.30 8.23
C ARG A 92 -6.68 4.22 8.75
N ASP A 93 -6.93 4.26 10.04
CA ASP A 93 -7.81 3.35 10.77
C ASP A 93 -7.46 1.85 10.59
N TYR A 94 -6.17 1.56 10.33
CA TYR A 94 -5.62 0.22 10.15
C TYR A 94 -4.29 0.06 10.90
N GLY A 95 -4.00 -1.15 11.38
CA GLY A 95 -2.74 -1.48 12.06
C GLY A 95 -2.39 -0.52 13.18
N HIS A 96 -1.17 -0.02 13.20
CA HIS A 96 -0.69 0.97 14.18
C HIS A 96 -1.24 2.39 13.97
N SER A 97 -1.93 2.63 12.84
CA SER A 97 -2.61 3.91 12.56
C SER A 97 -4.04 3.95 13.10
N LEU A 98 -4.55 2.85 13.66
CA LEU A 98 -5.87 2.80 14.28
C LEU A 98 -5.85 3.59 15.60
N THR A 99 -6.72 4.60 15.72
CA THR A 99 -6.83 5.46 16.91
C THR A 99 -8.17 5.36 17.63
N GLY A 100 -9.03 4.44 17.25
CA GLY A 100 -10.36 4.27 17.86
C GLY A 100 -10.84 2.83 17.72
N ARG A 101 -12.15 2.64 17.77
CA ARG A 101 -12.71 1.30 17.51
C ARG A 101 -12.88 1.12 16.01
N LEU A 102 -12.44 -0.02 15.51
CA LEU A 102 -12.46 -0.33 14.07
C LEU A 102 -13.86 -0.22 13.45
N LYS A 103 -14.90 -0.59 14.20
CA LYS A 103 -16.30 -0.50 13.78
C LYS A 103 -16.82 0.94 13.58
N ASP A 104 -16.15 1.93 14.15
CA ASP A 104 -16.52 3.35 14.01
C ASP A 104 -15.80 4.03 12.84
N SER A 105 -14.86 3.32 12.19
CA SER A 105 -14.13 3.84 11.05
C SER A 105 -15.04 4.03 9.83
N ARG A 106 -14.76 5.12 9.09
CA ARG A 106 -15.37 5.44 7.79
C ARG A 106 -14.36 5.40 6.65
N ALA A 107 -13.11 5.00 6.93
CA ALA A 107 -12.05 4.89 5.94
C ALA A 107 -12.45 3.96 4.79
N THR A 108 -12.09 4.35 3.57
CA THR A 108 -12.31 3.56 2.35
C THR A 108 -10.98 3.19 1.71
N MET A 109 -10.98 2.28 0.74
CA MET A 109 -9.78 2.01 -0.07
C MET A 109 -9.38 3.24 -0.91
N ALA A 110 -10.35 4.01 -1.36
CA ALA A 110 -10.09 5.27 -2.05
C ALA A 110 -9.37 6.28 -1.13
N ASP A 111 -9.74 6.37 0.15
CA ASP A 111 -9.01 7.22 1.11
C ASP A 111 -7.56 6.77 1.28
N TRP A 112 -7.32 5.45 1.35
CA TRP A 112 -5.97 4.89 1.42
C TRP A 112 -5.13 5.29 0.21
N ALA A 113 -5.71 5.16 -0.99
CA ALA A 113 -4.99 5.41 -2.24
C ALA A 113 -4.83 6.90 -2.58
N LEU A 114 -5.85 7.72 -2.31
CA LEU A 114 -5.92 9.12 -2.78
C LEU A 114 -5.51 10.14 -1.72
N ILE A 115 -5.41 9.72 -0.45
CA ILE A 115 -5.03 10.62 0.63
C ILE A 115 -3.81 10.09 1.40
N ASP A 116 -3.81 8.81 1.81
CA ASP A 116 -2.71 8.28 2.63
C ASP A 116 -1.42 8.05 1.84
N MET A 117 -1.53 7.45 0.65
CA MET A 117 -0.36 7.22 -0.21
C MET A 117 0.30 8.52 -0.66
N PRO A 118 -0.43 9.54 -1.14
CA PRO A 118 0.15 10.87 -1.41
C PRO A 118 0.78 11.53 -0.18
N ALA A 119 0.13 11.41 0.99
CA ALA A 119 0.68 11.97 2.23
C ALA A 119 2.01 11.31 2.63
N ALA A 120 2.15 9.99 2.43
CA ALA A 120 3.39 9.28 2.68
C ALA A 120 4.52 9.73 1.74
N ARG A 121 4.21 9.94 0.45
CA ARG A 121 5.17 10.49 -0.52
C ARG A 121 5.57 11.93 -0.17
N ALA A 122 4.60 12.77 0.20
CA ALA A 122 4.86 14.15 0.61
C ALA A 122 5.79 14.20 1.85
N GLU A 123 5.60 13.31 2.82
CA GLU A 123 6.48 13.22 3.99
C GLU A 123 7.92 12.81 3.60
N MET A 124 8.07 11.84 2.67
CA MET A 124 9.39 11.43 2.21
C MET A 124 10.08 12.54 1.39
N ARG A 125 9.34 13.25 0.54
CA ARG A 125 9.86 14.39 -0.21
C ARG A 125 10.31 15.55 0.70
N ARG A 126 9.56 15.78 1.78
CA ARG A 126 9.95 16.78 2.80
C ARG A 126 11.25 16.40 3.52
N ARG A 127 11.47 15.10 3.79
CA ARG A 127 12.67 14.60 4.49
C ARG A 127 13.89 14.49 3.59
N PHE A 128 13.67 14.15 2.32
CA PHE A 128 14.71 13.86 1.34
C PHE A 128 14.44 14.61 0.02
N PRO A 129 14.52 15.96 0.01
CA PRO A 129 14.11 16.76 -1.14
C PRO A 129 14.99 16.55 -2.39
N ASP A 130 16.24 16.12 -2.20
CA ASP A 130 17.23 15.96 -3.27
C ASP A 130 17.35 14.52 -3.79
N SER A 131 16.58 13.57 -3.23
CA SER A 131 16.59 12.16 -3.63
C SER A 131 15.59 11.90 -4.75
N GLN A 132 15.79 10.81 -5.51
CA GLN A 132 14.77 10.24 -6.36
C GLN A 132 13.68 9.56 -5.51
N HIS A 133 12.41 9.72 -5.88
CA HIS A 133 11.26 9.22 -5.13
C HIS A 133 10.59 8.06 -5.85
N TRP A 134 10.88 6.84 -5.42
CA TRP A 134 10.25 5.64 -5.94
C TRP A 134 9.04 5.24 -5.08
N THR A 135 8.04 4.69 -5.73
CA THR A 135 6.90 4.08 -5.04
C THR A 135 6.86 2.60 -5.37
N ILE A 136 6.84 1.76 -4.34
CA ILE A 136 6.60 0.32 -4.48
C ILE A 136 5.22 0.02 -3.90
N GLY A 137 4.31 -0.49 -4.70
CA GLY A 137 2.96 -0.83 -4.27
C GLY A 137 2.69 -2.33 -4.37
N HIS A 138 2.29 -2.95 -3.27
CA HIS A 138 1.85 -4.33 -3.23
C HIS A 138 0.32 -4.41 -3.29
N SER A 139 -0.23 -5.12 -4.27
CA SER A 139 -1.68 -5.32 -4.41
C SER A 139 -2.42 -3.96 -4.47
N ILE A 140 -3.32 -3.65 -3.50
CA ILE A 140 -3.99 -2.33 -3.41
C ILE A 140 -2.99 -1.16 -3.44
N GLY A 141 -1.77 -1.38 -2.96
CA GLY A 141 -0.72 -0.36 -2.85
C GLY A 141 -0.32 0.31 -4.18
N ALA A 142 -0.62 -0.32 -5.31
CA ALA A 142 -0.44 0.26 -6.64
C ALA A 142 -1.70 0.18 -7.52
N MET A 143 -2.76 -0.49 -7.07
CA MET A 143 -3.95 -0.74 -7.89
C MET A 143 -4.63 0.56 -8.35
N LEU A 144 -4.67 1.59 -7.50
CA LEU A 144 -5.24 2.90 -7.84
C LEU A 144 -4.19 3.92 -8.31
N GLY A 145 -2.95 3.51 -8.57
CA GLY A 145 -1.90 4.39 -9.07
C GLY A 145 -2.33 5.23 -10.27
N PRO A 146 -3.05 4.67 -11.27
CA PRO A 146 -3.47 5.44 -12.45
C PRO A 146 -4.34 6.67 -12.16
N VAL A 147 -5.01 6.72 -11.00
CA VAL A 147 -5.93 7.80 -10.61
C VAL A 147 -5.41 8.64 -9.43
N GLN A 148 -4.16 8.47 -9.01
CA GLN A 148 -3.57 9.26 -7.93
C GLN A 148 -3.26 10.69 -8.38
N PRO A 149 -3.37 11.69 -7.50
CA PRO A 149 -3.28 13.11 -7.88
C PRO A 149 -1.84 13.62 -8.02
N ASP A 150 -0.84 12.90 -7.55
CA ASP A 150 0.55 13.33 -7.41
C ASP A 150 1.55 12.45 -8.19
N ILE A 151 1.12 11.97 -9.35
CA ILE A 151 1.88 11.06 -10.22
C ILE A 151 3.21 11.70 -10.66
N ASP A 152 3.19 12.98 -10.97
CA ASP A 152 4.34 13.78 -11.38
C ASP A 152 5.43 13.92 -10.28
N LEU A 153 5.10 13.53 -9.05
CA LEU A 153 6.05 13.46 -7.94
C LEU A 153 6.68 12.07 -7.76
N ILE A 154 6.41 11.13 -8.64
CA ILE A 154 6.93 9.76 -8.60
C ILE A 154 7.95 9.60 -9.73
N ASP A 155 9.22 9.35 -9.39
CA ASP A 155 10.27 9.13 -10.37
C ASP A 155 10.25 7.70 -10.95
N ARG A 156 9.75 6.71 -10.20
CA ARG A 156 9.51 5.33 -10.65
C ARG A 156 8.41 4.66 -9.82
N MET A 157 7.49 3.96 -10.49
CA MET A 157 6.47 3.13 -9.86
C MET A 157 6.76 1.64 -10.09
N ILE A 158 6.76 0.87 -9.01
CA ILE A 158 6.92 -0.58 -9.04
C ILE A 158 5.66 -1.20 -8.44
N CYS A 159 4.88 -1.89 -9.27
CA CYS A 159 3.66 -2.57 -8.89
C CYS A 159 3.95 -4.06 -8.70
N VAL A 160 3.70 -4.61 -7.52
CA VAL A 160 3.92 -6.02 -7.24
C VAL A 160 2.58 -6.69 -6.94
N CYS A 161 2.21 -7.68 -7.74
CA CYS A 161 0.95 -8.42 -7.61
C CYS A 161 -0.29 -7.50 -7.55
N SER A 162 -0.25 -6.35 -8.23
CA SER A 162 -1.35 -5.38 -8.30
C SER A 162 -2.16 -5.59 -9.56
N GLY A 163 -3.49 -5.69 -9.46
CA GLY A 163 -4.30 -5.95 -10.65
C GLY A 163 -5.79 -5.68 -10.45
N LEU A 164 -6.51 -5.61 -11.56
CA LEU A 164 -7.97 -5.44 -11.60
C LEU A 164 -8.64 -6.82 -11.54
N VAL A 165 -8.57 -7.46 -10.38
CA VAL A 165 -9.08 -8.82 -10.20
C VAL A 165 -10.57 -8.82 -9.89
N THR A 166 -11.29 -9.78 -10.50
CA THR A 166 -12.68 -10.09 -10.20
C THR A 166 -12.83 -11.57 -9.80
N VAL A 167 -13.95 -11.94 -9.20
CA VAL A 167 -14.17 -13.32 -8.76
C VAL A 167 -14.02 -14.34 -9.90
N SER A 168 -14.37 -13.96 -11.12
CA SER A 168 -14.27 -14.83 -12.29
C SER A 168 -12.84 -15.09 -12.77
N ASP A 169 -11.89 -14.28 -12.38
CA ASP A 169 -10.49 -14.41 -12.82
C ASP A 169 -9.73 -15.52 -12.10
N HIS A 170 -10.19 -15.86 -10.89
CA HIS A 170 -9.50 -16.88 -10.09
C HIS A 170 -9.60 -18.28 -10.71
N PRO A 171 -8.51 -19.07 -10.68
CA PRO A 171 -8.54 -20.48 -11.08
C PRO A 171 -9.32 -21.31 -10.07
N TRP A 172 -9.86 -22.48 -10.50
CA TRP A 172 -10.38 -23.47 -9.58
C TRP A 172 -9.24 -24.24 -8.90
N PRO A 173 -9.35 -24.58 -7.60
CA PRO A 173 -10.52 -24.40 -6.69
C PRO A 173 -10.57 -23.03 -6.00
N TYR A 174 -9.56 -22.14 -6.18
CA TYR A 174 -9.46 -20.83 -5.51
C TYR A 174 -10.69 -19.93 -5.77
N ARG A 175 -11.28 -19.98 -6.97
CA ARG A 175 -12.53 -19.28 -7.31
C ARG A 175 -13.68 -19.61 -6.35
N GLY A 176 -13.79 -20.88 -5.93
CA GLY A 176 -14.80 -21.30 -4.96
C GLY A 176 -14.59 -20.64 -3.59
N LEU A 177 -13.35 -20.58 -3.13
CA LEU A 177 -12.97 -19.90 -1.87
C LEU A 177 -13.22 -18.38 -1.95
N ALA A 178 -12.84 -17.75 -3.05
CA ALA A 178 -13.11 -16.34 -3.31
C ALA A 178 -14.61 -16.04 -3.34
N GLY A 179 -15.40 -16.90 -4.01
CA GLY A 179 -16.86 -16.80 -4.00
C GLY A 179 -17.46 -16.91 -2.60
N LEU A 180 -17.00 -17.87 -1.80
CA LEU A 180 -17.42 -18.00 -0.40
C LEU A 180 -17.04 -16.77 0.44
N PHE A 181 -15.85 -16.21 0.23
CA PHE A 181 -15.42 -14.98 0.89
C PHE A 181 -16.31 -13.80 0.50
N TRP A 182 -16.53 -13.55 -0.79
CA TRP A 182 -17.24 -12.36 -1.26
C TRP A 182 -18.75 -12.40 -1.08
N TYR A 183 -19.37 -13.57 -1.17
CA TYR A 183 -20.84 -13.73 -1.17
C TYR A 183 -21.36 -14.47 0.07
N GLY A 184 -20.49 -15.17 0.81
CA GLY A 184 -20.87 -15.98 1.97
C GLY A 184 -20.58 -15.31 3.31
N HIS A 185 -19.52 -15.74 4.00
CA HIS A 185 -19.27 -15.39 5.41
C HIS A 185 -18.81 -13.96 5.64
N ALA A 186 -17.94 -13.40 4.79
CA ALA A 186 -17.36 -12.09 5.03
C ALA A 186 -18.41 -10.95 5.08
N PRO A 187 -19.39 -10.85 4.15
CA PRO A 187 -20.43 -9.83 4.23
C PRO A 187 -21.32 -9.96 5.48
N LEU A 188 -21.59 -11.19 5.91
CA LEU A 188 -22.39 -11.44 7.13
C LEU A 188 -21.64 -10.96 8.37
N LEU A 189 -20.37 -11.31 8.50
CA LEU A 189 -19.50 -10.91 9.62
C LEU A 189 -19.29 -9.38 9.63
N ALA A 190 -19.00 -8.78 8.48
CA ALA A 190 -18.80 -7.33 8.38
C ALA A 190 -20.04 -6.54 8.79
N ARG A 191 -21.25 -7.03 8.46
CA ARG A 191 -22.50 -6.41 8.92
C ARG A 191 -22.74 -6.60 10.42
N ALA A 192 -22.53 -7.80 10.94
CA ALA A 192 -22.81 -8.13 12.34
C ALA A 192 -21.85 -7.43 13.31
N LEU A 193 -20.57 -7.33 12.95
CA LEU A 193 -19.52 -6.80 13.81
C LEU A 193 -19.21 -5.31 13.56
N GLY A 194 -19.58 -4.77 12.39
CA GLY A 194 -19.24 -3.42 11.96
C GLY A 194 -17.80 -3.29 11.44
N TYR A 195 -17.10 -4.40 11.24
CA TYR A 195 -15.77 -4.50 10.62
C TYR A 195 -15.56 -5.92 10.07
N LEU A 196 -14.60 -6.10 9.15
CA LEU A 196 -14.21 -7.44 8.69
C LEU A 196 -13.19 -8.03 9.68
N PRO A 197 -13.50 -9.15 10.37
CA PRO A 197 -12.60 -9.79 11.33
C PRO A 197 -11.56 -10.66 10.61
N GLY A 198 -10.66 -10.02 9.84
CA GLY A 198 -9.67 -10.68 8.98
C GLY A 198 -8.83 -11.72 9.72
N LYS A 199 -8.39 -11.40 10.94
CA LYS A 199 -7.62 -12.34 11.81
C LYS A 199 -8.40 -13.61 12.12
N ALA A 200 -9.68 -13.49 12.43
CA ALA A 200 -10.50 -14.64 12.81
C ALA A 200 -10.83 -15.56 11.64
N ILE A 201 -10.87 -15.02 10.41
CA ILE A 201 -11.19 -15.78 9.20
C ILE A 201 -9.95 -16.17 8.37
N GLY A 202 -8.73 -15.93 8.90
CA GLY A 202 -7.48 -16.29 8.24
C GLY A 202 -7.11 -15.44 7.02
N PHE A 203 -7.71 -14.25 6.89
CA PHE A 203 -7.47 -13.35 5.75
C PHE A 203 -6.31 -12.35 5.99
N GLY A 204 -5.79 -12.22 7.19
CA GLY A 204 -4.80 -11.21 7.58
C GLY A 204 -5.30 -10.37 8.74
N SER A 205 -5.07 -9.06 8.73
CA SER A 205 -5.54 -8.18 9.80
C SER A 205 -7.01 -7.76 9.61
N ASP A 206 -7.64 -7.33 10.71
CA ASP A 206 -9.00 -6.82 10.69
C ASP A 206 -9.08 -5.52 9.89
N LEU A 207 -10.18 -5.31 9.15
CA LEU A 207 -10.38 -4.16 8.27
C LEU A 207 -11.63 -3.36 8.64
N PRO A 208 -11.62 -2.02 8.48
CA PRO A 208 -12.84 -1.24 8.53
C PRO A 208 -13.93 -1.79 7.60
N ALA A 209 -15.19 -1.79 8.03
CA ALA A 209 -16.27 -2.30 7.19
C ALA A 209 -16.39 -1.55 5.87
N SER A 210 -16.18 -0.22 5.88
CA SER A 210 -16.24 0.61 4.67
C SER A 210 -15.14 0.28 3.65
N VAL A 211 -13.92 -0.05 4.13
CA VAL A 211 -12.83 -0.58 3.27
C VAL A 211 -13.26 -1.89 2.63
N TYR A 212 -13.78 -2.83 3.44
CA TYR A 212 -14.25 -4.13 2.94
C TYR A 212 -15.38 -3.97 1.91
N TRP A 213 -16.37 -3.11 2.16
CA TRP A 213 -17.51 -2.93 1.25
C TRP A 213 -17.09 -2.32 -0.09
N GLN A 214 -16.17 -1.34 -0.09
CA GLN A 214 -15.66 -0.79 -1.34
C GLN A 214 -14.83 -1.83 -2.10
N TRP A 215 -13.94 -2.54 -1.40
CA TRP A 215 -13.16 -3.62 -2.00
C TRP A 215 -14.04 -4.71 -2.61
N ARG A 216 -15.08 -5.13 -1.86
CA ARG A 216 -16.07 -6.07 -2.36
C ARG A 216 -16.78 -5.55 -3.62
N LYS A 217 -17.22 -4.27 -3.61
CA LYS A 217 -17.85 -3.63 -4.77
C LYS A 217 -16.97 -3.82 -6.01
N TRP A 218 -15.70 -3.54 -5.91
CA TRP A 218 -14.77 -3.63 -7.03
C TRP A 218 -14.50 -5.07 -7.45
N CYS A 219 -14.14 -5.97 -6.53
CA CYS A 219 -13.81 -7.36 -6.87
C CYS A 219 -15.01 -8.18 -7.36
N THR A 220 -16.25 -7.74 -7.11
CA THR A 220 -17.46 -8.41 -7.61
C THR A 220 -18.08 -7.73 -8.85
N ALA A 221 -17.52 -6.62 -9.32
CA ALA A 221 -17.95 -5.93 -10.53
C ALA A 221 -17.10 -6.37 -11.74
N PRO A 222 -17.69 -6.57 -12.94
CA PRO A 222 -16.97 -7.10 -14.11
C PRO A 222 -15.75 -6.29 -14.56
N LEU A 223 -15.78 -4.97 -14.35
CA LEU A 223 -14.69 -4.04 -14.73
C LEU A 223 -13.97 -3.45 -13.53
N ASN A 224 -14.08 -4.09 -12.36
CA ASN A 224 -13.49 -3.62 -11.11
C ASN A 224 -13.88 -2.15 -10.83
N TYR A 225 -12.96 -1.25 -10.51
CA TYR A 225 -13.24 0.17 -10.26
C TYR A 225 -13.24 1.04 -11.53
N VAL A 226 -12.93 0.50 -12.70
CA VAL A 226 -12.80 1.28 -13.95
C VAL A 226 -14.02 2.19 -14.25
N PRO A 227 -15.28 1.75 -14.02
CA PRO A 227 -16.44 2.62 -14.25
C PRO A 227 -16.52 3.84 -13.31
N GLU A 228 -15.76 3.85 -12.22
CA GLU A 228 -15.74 4.96 -11.27
C GLU A 228 -14.75 6.06 -11.66
N ILE A 229 -13.83 5.78 -12.60
CA ILE A 229 -12.81 6.72 -13.07
C ILE A 229 -13.47 7.93 -13.75
N GLY A 230 -13.10 9.12 -13.28
CA GLY A 230 -13.68 10.37 -13.74
C GLY A 230 -15.07 10.71 -13.13
N HIS A 231 -15.54 9.91 -12.19
CA HIS A 231 -16.80 10.07 -11.45
C HIS A 231 -16.58 10.04 -9.94
N GLU A 232 -16.67 8.85 -9.33
CA GLU A 232 -16.39 8.64 -7.89
C GLU A 232 -14.89 8.68 -7.58
N LEU A 233 -14.07 8.31 -8.57
CA LEU A 233 -12.60 8.40 -8.53
C LEU A 233 -12.11 9.49 -9.50
N PRO A 234 -10.93 10.08 -9.27
CA PRO A 234 -10.31 11.02 -10.21
C PRO A 234 -10.15 10.43 -11.61
N ALA A 235 -10.00 11.30 -12.61
CA ALA A 235 -9.61 10.87 -13.95
C ALA A 235 -8.22 10.22 -13.94
N ALA A 236 -8.01 9.21 -14.78
CA ALA A 236 -6.70 8.58 -14.93
C ALA A 236 -5.74 9.55 -15.66
N GLN A 237 -4.57 9.79 -15.05
CA GLN A 237 -3.60 10.78 -15.55
C GLN A 237 -2.23 10.16 -15.88
N TRP A 238 -2.02 8.87 -15.57
CA TRP A 238 -0.70 8.25 -15.67
C TRP A 238 -0.10 8.29 -17.07
N LYS A 239 -0.91 8.08 -18.10
CA LYS A 239 -0.46 8.00 -19.51
C LYS A 239 0.31 9.24 -19.99
N ASP A 240 0.06 10.38 -19.36
CA ASP A 240 0.65 11.67 -19.73
C ASP A 240 1.80 12.07 -18.79
N SER A 241 2.11 11.29 -17.77
CA SER A 241 3.11 11.62 -16.75
C SER A 241 4.55 11.39 -17.20
N GLY A 242 4.78 10.45 -18.13
CA GLY A 242 6.12 9.99 -18.51
C GLY A 242 6.85 9.19 -17.41
N THR A 243 6.20 8.94 -16.27
CA THR A 243 6.80 8.21 -15.15
C THR A 243 6.95 6.73 -15.51
N PRO A 244 8.15 6.14 -15.40
CA PRO A 244 8.36 4.72 -15.63
C PRO A 244 7.53 3.88 -14.66
N VAL A 245 6.87 2.84 -15.18
CA VAL A 245 6.12 1.88 -14.37
C VAL A 245 6.46 0.45 -14.74
N ASP A 246 6.78 -0.34 -13.72
CA ASP A 246 7.06 -1.77 -13.82
C ASP A 246 5.99 -2.56 -13.07
N LEU A 247 5.32 -3.52 -13.70
CA LEU A 247 4.36 -4.40 -13.07
C LEU A 247 4.93 -5.82 -12.99
N PHE A 248 5.15 -6.29 -11.79
CA PHE A 248 5.61 -7.64 -11.48
C PHE A 248 4.46 -8.51 -10.99
N THR A 249 4.36 -9.71 -11.55
CA THR A 249 3.43 -10.75 -11.10
C THR A 249 4.11 -12.10 -11.15
N PHE A 250 3.57 -13.08 -10.43
CA PHE A 250 4.08 -14.44 -10.37
C PHE A 250 3.10 -15.40 -11.03
N GLU A 251 3.63 -16.43 -11.72
CA GLU A 251 2.83 -17.46 -12.37
C GLU A 251 1.89 -18.21 -11.42
N ASP A 252 2.30 -18.31 -10.14
CA ASP A 252 1.57 -19.00 -9.07
C ASP A 252 0.66 -18.08 -8.24
N ASP A 253 0.49 -16.81 -8.61
CA ASP A 253 -0.44 -15.89 -7.93
C ASP A 253 -1.89 -16.22 -8.31
N GLN A 254 -2.58 -17.00 -7.48
CA GLN A 254 -3.99 -17.34 -7.66
C GLN A 254 -4.95 -16.23 -7.15
N MET A 255 -4.46 -15.30 -6.31
CA MET A 255 -5.27 -14.22 -5.75
C MET A 255 -5.42 -13.07 -6.74
N VAL A 256 -4.35 -12.70 -7.43
CA VAL A 256 -4.36 -11.71 -8.51
C VAL A 256 -3.63 -12.31 -9.72
N PRO A 257 -4.31 -13.15 -10.51
CA PRO A 257 -3.70 -13.81 -11.66
C PRO A 257 -3.11 -12.81 -12.66
N PRO A 258 -2.09 -13.22 -13.45
CA PRO A 258 -1.37 -12.33 -14.38
C PRO A 258 -2.28 -11.50 -15.29
N ASP A 259 -3.36 -12.06 -15.83
CA ASP A 259 -4.30 -11.32 -16.68
C ASP A 259 -4.96 -10.14 -15.96
N ALA A 260 -5.21 -10.24 -14.65
CA ALA A 260 -5.72 -9.13 -13.86
C ALA A 260 -4.68 -8.01 -13.69
N VAL A 261 -3.40 -8.38 -13.59
CA VAL A 261 -2.28 -7.43 -13.54
C VAL A 261 -2.12 -6.72 -14.89
N TRP A 262 -2.28 -7.46 -16.00
CA TRP A 262 -2.17 -6.87 -17.34
C TRP A 262 -3.30 -5.88 -17.64
N ARG A 263 -4.51 -6.11 -17.14
CA ARG A 263 -5.60 -5.11 -17.21
C ARG A 263 -5.25 -3.82 -16.47
N LEU A 264 -4.57 -3.90 -15.34
CA LEU A 264 -4.07 -2.71 -14.65
C LEU A 264 -2.95 -2.03 -15.45
N ALA A 265 -2.04 -2.79 -16.07
CA ALA A 265 -0.99 -2.24 -16.91
C ALA A 265 -1.56 -1.39 -18.06
N ASP A 266 -2.70 -1.80 -18.65
CA ASP A 266 -3.38 -1.03 -19.70
C ASP A 266 -3.87 0.34 -19.22
N LEU A 267 -4.22 0.49 -17.94
CA LEU A 267 -4.58 1.78 -17.35
C LEU A 267 -3.36 2.69 -17.13
N TYR A 268 -2.22 2.11 -16.80
CA TYR A 268 -0.96 2.86 -16.71
C TYR A 268 -0.50 3.34 -18.08
N GLY A 269 -0.75 2.60 -19.13
CA GLY A 269 -0.47 3.00 -20.49
C GLY A 269 0.40 2.00 -21.27
N PRO A 270 0.70 2.31 -22.55
CA PRO A 270 1.43 1.39 -23.43
C PRO A 270 2.89 1.17 -23.02
N ASP A 271 3.48 2.12 -22.28
CA ASP A 271 4.87 2.08 -21.84
C ASP A 271 5.05 1.36 -20.49
N ALA A 272 3.97 0.78 -19.94
CA ALA A 272 4.02 0.00 -18.74
C ALA A 272 4.74 -1.34 -18.96
N ASN A 273 5.87 -1.53 -18.29
CA ASN A 273 6.67 -2.76 -18.38
C ASN A 273 5.99 -3.92 -17.64
N ARG A 274 5.86 -5.07 -18.28
CA ARG A 274 5.19 -6.26 -17.75
C ARG A 274 6.20 -7.36 -17.49
N HIS A 275 6.27 -7.81 -16.23
CA HIS A 275 7.21 -8.83 -15.79
C HIS A 275 6.45 -10.01 -15.18
N LEU A 276 6.38 -11.13 -15.90
CA LEU A 276 5.91 -12.41 -15.38
C LEU A 276 7.11 -13.19 -14.83
N LEU A 277 7.08 -13.53 -13.56
CA LEU A 277 8.16 -14.22 -12.87
C LEU A 277 7.73 -15.64 -12.49
N SER A 278 8.61 -16.61 -12.74
CA SER A 278 8.44 -17.97 -12.25
C SER A 278 9.16 -18.14 -10.92
N PRO A 279 8.53 -18.71 -9.87
CA PRO A 279 9.24 -19.06 -8.63
C PRO A 279 10.50 -19.90 -8.88
N ALA A 280 10.45 -20.78 -9.88
CA ALA A 280 11.56 -21.66 -10.24
C ALA A 280 12.83 -20.91 -10.68
N ASP A 281 12.69 -19.71 -11.29
CA ASP A 281 13.82 -18.87 -11.71
C ASP A 281 14.67 -18.42 -10.51
N PHE A 282 14.09 -18.44 -9.31
CA PHE A 282 14.73 -18.06 -8.05
C PHE A 282 15.03 -19.27 -7.15
N GLY A 283 14.83 -20.49 -7.64
CA GLY A 283 14.98 -21.72 -6.86
C GLY A 283 13.95 -21.86 -5.73
N LEU A 284 12.79 -21.22 -5.88
CA LEU A 284 11.71 -21.23 -4.88
C LEU A 284 10.60 -22.20 -5.28
N PRO A 285 9.97 -22.90 -4.32
CA PRO A 285 8.84 -23.78 -4.60
C PRO A 285 7.54 -22.99 -4.88
N GLU A 286 7.41 -21.81 -4.27
CA GLU A 286 6.26 -20.93 -4.41
C GLU A 286 6.61 -19.49 -4.00
N VAL A 287 5.91 -18.52 -4.57
CA VAL A 287 5.90 -17.11 -4.14
C VAL A 287 4.46 -16.67 -3.85
N GLY A 288 3.55 -16.82 -4.79
CA GLY A 288 2.14 -16.44 -4.69
C GLY A 288 1.95 -14.95 -4.44
N HIS A 289 0.72 -14.58 -4.07
CA HIS A 289 0.34 -13.17 -3.90
C HIS A 289 1.13 -12.44 -2.80
N ILE A 290 1.21 -13.06 -1.62
CA ILE A 290 1.80 -12.39 -0.45
C ILE A 290 3.32 -12.61 -0.36
N GLY A 291 3.83 -13.68 -0.94
CA GLY A 291 5.20 -14.14 -0.71
C GLY A 291 6.31 -13.25 -1.28
N ALA A 292 6.04 -12.34 -2.21
CA ALA A 292 7.05 -11.49 -2.85
C ALA A 292 7.97 -10.76 -1.84
N PHE A 293 7.41 -10.30 -0.71
CA PHE A 293 8.15 -9.58 0.32
C PHE A 293 8.52 -10.43 1.54
N ALA A 294 8.20 -11.72 1.54
CA ALA A 294 8.56 -12.61 2.62
C ALA A 294 10.07 -12.84 2.66
N ARG A 295 10.66 -12.85 3.87
CA ARG A 295 12.11 -13.07 4.06
C ARG A 295 12.60 -14.39 3.41
N ARG A 296 11.78 -15.46 3.45
CA ARG A 296 12.11 -16.74 2.83
C ARG A 296 12.29 -16.66 1.31
N ASN A 297 11.70 -15.64 0.67
CA ASN A 297 11.73 -15.42 -0.78
C ASN A 297 12.65 -14.24 -1.17
N ALA A 298 13.64 -13.90 -0.33
CA ALA A 298 14.51 -12.74 -0.55
C ALA A 298 15.29 -12.80 -1.89
N ALA A 299 15.47 -13.98 -2.48
CA ALA A 299 16.07 -14.15 -3.80
C ALA A 299 15.32 -13.36 -4.91
N VAL A 300 14.03 -13.06 -4.71
CA VAL A 300 13.22 -12.28 -5.66
C VAL A 300 13.53 -10.79 -5.60
N TRP A 301 13.92 -10.26 -4.43
CA TRP A 301 13.98 -8.82 -4.18
C TRP A 301 14.84 -8.01 -5.16
N PRO A 302 16.06 -8.47 -5.54
CA PRO A 302 16.86 -7.73 -6.53
C PRO A 302 16.13 -7.56 -7.86
N ARG A 303 15.33 -8.54 -8.27
CA ARG A 303 14.58 -8.47 -9.55
C ARG A 303 13.46 -7.43 -9.51
N LEU A 304 12.87 -7.15 -8.34
CA LEU A 304 11.79 -6.17 -8.21
C LEU A 304 12.28 -4.73 -8.36
N ILE A 305 13.56 -4.45 -8.18
CA ILE A 305 14.13 -3.09 -8.23
C ILE A 305 15.13 -2.88 -9.37
N ALA A 306 15.39 -3.93 -10.16
CA ALA A 306 16.34 -3.92 -11.28
C ALA A 306 15.92 -2.99 -12.42
#